data_2fa82860b1a56c88738730f94503e4e6
#
_entry.id   2fa82860b1a56c88738730f94503e4e6
#
_cell.length_a   1.000
_cell.length_b   1.000
_cell.length_c   1.000
_cell.angle_alpha   90.00
_cell.angle_beta   90.00
_cell.angle_gamma   90.00
#
_symmetry.space_group_name_H-M   'P 1'
#
loop_
_entity.id
_entity.type
_entity.pdbx_description
1 polymer ?
#
loop_
_entity_poly.entity_id
_entity_poly.type
_entity_poly.pdbx_seq_one_letter_code
_entity_poly.pdbx_strand_id
1 'polypeptide(L)'
;GGLKKWKQENKKISNKIVKFSKSNYEGKELISLVKDKDKIDLNILEKEFVVVDARSKERFEGKVPDPRKNVRSGSIPNSICLPFAEVINKDFSFKNVEELKNLFKNTFKNPMDKPVFSCGSGVTACVLALAYSLVNANYLPVIYDGSWAEYGKI
;
A
#
# COMPACT_ATOMS: atom_id res chain seq x y z
N GLY A 1 0.32 14.04 -5.66
CA GLY A 1 0.09 14.80 -6.88
C GLY A 1 0.32 14.00 -8.16
N GLY A 2 1.44 13.30 -8.25
CA GLY A 2 1.81 12.49 -9.42
C GLY A 2 1.90 13.29 -10.72
N LEU A 3 1.88 12.57 -11.86
CA LEU A 3 1.99 13.19 -13.19
C LEU A 3 0.85 14.17 -13.48
N LYS A 4 -0.34 13.94 -12.94
CA LYS A 4 -1.49 14.84 -13.16
C LYS A 4 -1.21 16.22 -12.57
N LYS A 5 -0.79 16.30 -11.32
CA LYS A 5 -0.43 17.57 -10.67
C LYS A 5 0.77 18.23 -11.33
N TRP A 6 1.80 17.44 -11.70
CA TRP A 6 2.96 17.92 -12.46
C TRP A 6 2.56 18.66 -13.73
N LYS A 7 1.59 18.12 -14.51
CA LYS A 7 1.06 18.75 -15.70
C LYS A 7 0.25 20.01 -15.40
N GLN A 8 -0.57 19.98 -14.34
CA GLN A 8 -1.36 21.15 -13.90
C GLN A 8 -0.48 22.33 -13.48
N GLU A 9 0.70 22.05 -12.92
CA GLU A 9 1.72 23.04 -12.56
C GLU A 9 2.58 23.47 -13.76
N ASN A 10 2.23 23.09 -15.00
CA ASN A 10 2.96 23.42 -16.23
C ASN A 10 4.42 23.04 -16.21
N LYS A 11 4.80 21.97 -15.47
CA LYS A 11 6.15 21.48 -15.42
C LYS A 11 6.51 20.72 -16.69
N LYS A 12 7.80 20.79 -17.09
CA LYS A 12 8.28 20.15 -18.30
C LYS A 12 8.07 18.65 -18.27
N ILE A 13 7.57 18.10 -19.38
CA ILE A 13 7.47 16.67 -19.66
C ILE A 13 8.19 16.38 -20.96
N SER A 14 8.70 15.17 -21.10
CA SER A 14 9.42 14.73 -22.30
C SER A 14 9.09 13.27 -22.59
N ASN A 15 8.97 12.93 -23.85
CA ASN A 15 8.90 11.56 -24.36
C ASN A 15 10.25 11.07 -24.91
N LYS A 16 11.31 11.87 -24.76
CA LYS A 16 12.66 11.48 -25.21
C LYS A 16 13.18 10.35 -24.34
N ILE A 17 13.70 9.32 -24.99
CA ILE A 17 14.43 8.24 -24.30
C ILE A 17 15.75 8.81 -23.82
N VAL A 18 15.95 8.84 -22.51
CA VAL A 18 17.19 9.31 -21.91
C VAL A 18 18.19 8.15 -21.88
N LYS A 19 19.35 8.36 -22.45
CA LYS A 19 20.50 7.43 -22.33
C LYS A 19 21.29 7.83 -21.09
N PHE A 20 21.41 6.91 -20.13
CA PHE A 20 22.18 7.13 -18.90
C PHE A 20 23.60 6.56 -19.08
N SER A 21 24.56 7.24 -18.49
CA SER A 21 25.91 6.70 -18.32
C SER A 21 25.85 5.56 -17.27
N LYS A 22 26.73 4.58 -17.41
CA LYS A 22 26.90 3.55 -16.37
C LYS A 22 27.27 4.21 -15.04
N SER A 23 26.62 3.85 -13.97
CA SER A 23 26.92 4.32 -12.62
C SER A 23 27.58 3.22 -11.79
N ASN A 24 28.18 3.62 -10.67
CA ASN A 24 28.75 2.72 -9.66
C ASN A 24 27.82 2.60 -8.43
N TYR A 25 26.52 2.92 -8.59
CA TYR A 25 25.55 2.77 -7.51
C TYR A 25 25.31 1.28 -7.21
N GLU A 26 25.51 0.90 -5.97
CA GLU A 26 25.16 -0.43 -5.43
C GLU A 26 23.96 -0.30 -4.52
N GLY A 27 22.86 -0.93 -4.92
CA GLY A 27 21.64 -1.00 -4.09
C GLY A 27 21.77 -2.05 -2.99
N LYS A 28 21.28 -1.75 -1.78
CA LYS A 28 21.10 -2.72 -0.72
C LYS A 28 19.61 -3.04 -0.57
N GLU A 29 19.27 -4.28 -0.80
CA GLU A 29 17.90 -4.75 -0.60
C GLU A 29 17.59 -4.92 0.88
N LEU A 30 16.44 -4.41 1.33
CA LEU A 30 15.93 -4.55 2.70
C LEU A 30 14.76 -5.54 2.71
N ILE A 31 15.08 -6.83 2.61
CA ILE A 31 14.09 -7.94 2.55
C ILE A 31 13.13 -7.91 3.74
N SER A 32 13.55 -7.40 4.90
CA SER A 32 12.68 -7.27 6.08
C SER A 32 11.46 -6.37 5.88
N LEU A 33 11.50 -5.50 4.86
CA LEU A 33 10.39 -4.61 4.52
C LEU A 33 9.36 -5.25 3.58
N VAL A 34 9.60 -6.48 3.14
CA VAL A 34 8.69 -7.26 2.30
C VAL A 34 8.24 -8.50 3.04
N LYS A 35 6.93 -8.74 3.07
CA LYS A 35 6.34 -10.00 3.54
C LYS A 35 5.96 -10.85 2.34
N ASP A 36 6.26 -12.12 2.40
CA ASP A 36 5.82 -13.16 1.47
C ASP A 36 4.49 -13.78 1.92
N LYS A 37 3.91 -14.61 1.07
CA LYS A 37 2.62 -15.27 1.32
C LYS A 37 2.68 -16.16 2.57
N ASP A 38 3.78 -16.87 2.79
CA ASP A 38 3.91 -17.80 3.91
C ASP A 38 3.83 -17.06 5.26
N LYS A 39 4.45 -15.87 5.35
CA LYS A 39 4.35 -15.01 6.54
C LYS A 39 2.95 -14.44 6.72
N ILE A 40 2.23 -14.16 5.64
CA ILE A 40 0.83 -13.73 5.73
C ILE A 40 -0.05 -14.88 6.23
N ASP A 41 0.13 -16.09 5.71
CA ASP A 41 -0.63 -17.27 6.14
C ASP A 41 -0.37 -17.59 7.63
N LEU A 42 0.89 -17.56 8.06
CA LEU A 42 1.28 -17.78 9.46
C LEU A 42 0.64 -16.72 10.38
N ASN A 43 0.63 -15.46 9.96
CA ASN A 43 0.06 -14.37 10.74
C ASN A 43 -1.46 -14.49 10.99
N ILE A 44 -2.18 -15.30 10.21
CA ILE A 44 -3.61 -15.55 10.48
C ILE A 44 -3.80 -16.19 11.86
N LEU A 45 -2.86 -17.02 12.29
CA LEU A 45 -2.85 -17.70 13.58
C LEU A 45 -2.11 -16.89 14.65
N GLU A 46 -0.92 -16.41 14.34
CA GLU A 46 0.00 -15.75 15.29
C GLU A 46 -0.38 -14.30 15.61
N LYS A 47 -1.01 -13.59 14.66
CA LYS A 47 -1.47 -12.19 14.82
C LYS A 47 -0.36 -11.22 15.27
N GLU A 48 0.86 -11.42 14.76
CA GLU A 48 2.02 -10.57 15.07
C GLU A 48 1.91 -9.15 14.47
N PHE A 49 1.17 -9.02 13.36
CA PHE A 49 0.98 -7.75 12.65
C PHE A 49 -0.43 -7.65 12.06
N VAL A 50 -0.81 -6.45 11.71
CA VAL A 50 -2.12 -6.15 11.09
C VAL A 50 -1.96 -5.96 9.60
N VAL A 51 -2.62 -6.79 8.79
CA VAL A 51 -2.67 -6.60 7.34
C VAL A 51 -3.69 -5.51 7.01
N VAL A 52 -3.25 -4.48 6.29
CA VAL A 52 -4.09 -3.33 5.88
C VAL A 52 -4.26 -3.33 4.37
N ASP A 53 -5.48 -3.57 3.91
CA ASP A 53 -5.81 -3.66 2.49
C ASP A 53 -6.23 -2.30 1.93
N ALA A 54 -5.47 -1.80 0.95
CA ALA A 54 -5.68 -0.50 0.32
C ALA A 54 -6.69 -0.50 -0.83
N ARG A 55 -7.34 -1.64 -1.13
CA ARG A 55 -8.38 -1.72 -2.17
C ARG A 55 -9.66 -0.99 -1.73
N SER A 56 -10.58 -0.80 -2.67
CA SER A 56 -11.91 -0.28 -2.33
C SER A 56 -12.65 -1.26 -1.41
N LYS A 57 -13.57 -0.72 -0.61
CA LYS A 57 -14.34 -1.48 0.36
C LYS A 57 -15.15 -2.62 -0.30
N GLU A 58 -15.74 -2.35 -1.47
CA GLU A 58 -16.52 -3.33 -2.21
C GLU A 58 -15.66 -4.53 -2.66
N ARG A 59 -14.42 -4.26 -3.08
CA ARG A 59 -13.48 -5.34 -3.45
C ARG A 59 -13.02 -6.12 -2.23
N PHE A 60 -12.74 -5.43 -1.14
CA PHE A 60 -12.35 -6.05 0.14
C PHE A 60 -13.46 -6.97 0.68
N GLU A 61 -14.69 -6.50 0.65
CA GLU A 61 -15.87 -7.26 1.12
C GLU A 61 -16.32 -8.36 0.13
N GLY A 62 -15.70 -8.48 -1.03
CA GLY A 62 -16.06 -9.47 -2.05
C GLY A 62 -17.34 -9.16 -2.81
N LYS A 63 -17.89 -7.95 -2.69
CA LYS A 63 -19.14 -7.52 -3.35
C LYS A 63 -18.99 -7.31 -4.86
N VAL A 64 -17.76 -7.12 -5.32
CA VAL A 64 -17.43 -6.99 -6.74
C VAL A 64 -16.32 -7.98 -7.09
N PRO A 65 -16.32 -8.53 -8.34
CA PRO A 65 -15.28 -9.46 -8.77
C PRO A 65 -13.92 -8.75 -8.86
N ASP A 66 -12.83 -9.51 -8.69
CA ASP A 66 -11.51 -8.99 -8.99
C ASP A 66 -11.37 -8.79 -10.51
N PRO A 67 -10.74 -7.69 -10.96
CA PRO A 67 -10.55 -7.45 -12.40
C PRO A 67 -9.58 -8.44 -13.07
N ARG A 68 -8.87 -9.24 -12.30
CA ARG A 68 -7.94 -10.26 -12.81
C ARG A 68 -8.65 -11.59 -12.96
N LYS A 69 -8.33 -12.30 -14.04
CA LYS A 69 -8.78 -13.69 -14.22
C LYS A 69 -8.14 -14.60 -13.17
N ASN A 70 -8.87 -15.63 -12.74
CA ASN A 70 -8.41 -16.64 -11.77
C ASN A 70 -8.00 -16.05 -10.41
N VAL A 71 -8.62 -14.93 -10.01
CA VAL A 71 -8.48 -14.36 -8.68
C VAL A 71 -9.87 -14.26 -8.04
N ARG A 72 -10.04 -14.89 -6.88
CA ARG A 72 -11.32 -14.88 -6.14
C ARG A 72 -11.66 -13.49 -5.60
N SER A 73 -12.92 -13.27 -5.26
CA SER A 73 -13.36 -12.09 -4.50
C SER A 73 -13.09 -12.28 -3.00
N GLY A 74 -13.06 -11.19 -2.25
CA GLY A 74 -12.86 -11.18 -0.80
C GLY A 74 -11.55 -10.56 -0.35
N SER A 75 -11.08 -10.93 0.83
CA SER A 75 -9.90 -10.36 1.49
C SER A 75 -9.08 -11.42 2.25
N ILE A 76 -7.88 -11.04 2.65
CA ILE A 76 -7.03 -11.84 3.55
C ILE A 76 -7.72 -11.95 4.91
N PRO A 77 -7.80 -13.13 5.54
CA PRO A 77 -8.39 -13.28 6.86
C PRO A 77 -7.72 -12.37 7.90
N ASN A 78 -8.50 -11.82 8.83
CA ASN A 78 -8.06 -10.89 9.88
C ASN A 78 -7.47 -9.56 9.37
N SER A 79 -7.54 -9.27 8.06
CA SER A 79 -7.12 -7.96 7.54
C SER A 79 -8.18 -6.89 7.79
N ILE A 80 -7.74 -5.63 7.75
CA ILE A 80 -8.63 -4.46 7.83
C ILE A 80 -8.58 -3.69 6.51
N CYS A 81 -9.67 -3.02 6.18
CA CYS A 81 -9.76 -2.22 4.95
C CYS A 81 -9.48 -0.75 5.26
N LEU A 82 -8.53 -0.17 4.54
CA LEU A 82 -8.33 1.27 4.45
C LEU A 82 -8.09 1.63 2.98
N PRO A 83 -9.11 2.03 2.23
CA PRO A 83 -8.93 2.40 0.83
C PRO A 83 -7.88 3.50 0.67
N PHE A 84 -6.94 3.32 -0.27
CA PHE A 84 -5.87 4.32 -0.49
C PHE A 84 -6.40 5.73 -0.79
N ALA A 85 -7.61 5.84 -1.33
CA ALA A 85 -8.27 7.12 -1.59
C ALA A 85 -8.51 7.94 -0.31
N GLU A 86 -8.59 7.28 0.85
CA GLU A 86 -8.82 7.96 2.14
C GLU A 86 -7.61 8.78 2.61
N VAL A 87 -6.39 8.49 2.13
CA VAL A 87 -5.17 9.21 2.52
C VAL A 87 -4.80 10.34 1.56
N ILE A 88 -5.55 10.53 0.46
CA ILE A 88 -5.26 11.53 -0.57
C ILE A 88 -6.40 12.53 -0.77
N ASN A 89 -6.07 13.72 -1.18
CA ASN A 89 -6.98 14.80 -1.56
C ASN A 89 -7.46 14.66 -3.01
N LYS A 90 -8.45 15.46 -3.41
CA LYS A 90 -8.96 15.50 -4.79
C LYS A 90 -7.90 15.88 -5.84
N ASP A 91 -6.86 16.61 -5.43
CA ASP A 91 -5.72 16.99 -6.28
C ASP A 91 -4.60 15.93 -6.29
N PHE A 92 -4.84 14.76 -5.71
CA PHE A 92 -3.90 13.64 -5.56
C PHE A 92 -2.68 13.92 -4.66
N SER A 93 -2.68 15.01 -3.90
CA SER A 93 -1.73 15.19 -2.80
C SER A 93 -2.14 14.35 -1.58
N PHE A 94 -1.22 14.05 -0.70
CA PHE A 94 -1.58 13.49 0.60
C PHE A 94 -2.38 14.49 1.43
N LYS A 95 -3.28 14.00 2.26
CA LYS A 95 -3.92 14.77 3.32
C LYS A 95 -2.85 15.34 4.26
N ASN A 96 -3.19 16.36 5.02
CA ASN A 96 -2.26 16.93 6.00
C ASN A 96 -1.97 15.94 7.15
N VAL A 97 -0.92 16.23 7.92
CA VAL A 97 -0.41 15.33 8.97
C VAL A 97 -1.48 15.03 10.03
N GLU A 98 -2.27 16.03 10.43
CA GLU A 98 -3.30 15.84 11.47
C GLU A 98 -4.46 14.97 10.95
N GLU A 99 -4.90 15.17 9.72
CA GLU A 99 -5.91 14.31 9.08
C GLU A 99 -5.43 12.88 8.97
N LEU A 100 -4.17 12.67 8.56
CA LEU A 100 -3.57 11.33 8.47
C LEU A 100 -3.43 10.67 9.84
N LYS A 101 -2.98 11.40 10.88
CA LYS A 101 -2.91 10.89 12.25
C LYS A 101 -4.28 10.42 12.75
N ASN A 102 -5.30 11.23 12.56
CA ASN A 102 -6.67 10.90 12.98
C ASN A 102 -7.20 9.68 12.22
N LEU A 103 -6.96 9.61 10.90
CA LEU A 103 -7.36 8.48 10.08
C LEU A 103 -6.73 7.17 10.57
N PHE A 104 -5.41 7.15 10.74
CA PHE A 104 -4.71 5.94 11.18
C PHE A 104 -5.06 5.55 12.63
N LYS A 105 -5.23 6.55 13.52
CA LYS A 105 -5.70 6.30 14.88
C LYS A 105 -7.07 5.62 14.92
N ASN A 106 -7.97 6.00 14.02
CA ASN A 106 -9.30 5.39 13.91
C ASN A 106 -9.27 4.02 13.20
N THR A 107 -8.25 3.76 12.40
CA THR A 107 -8.08 2.51 11.66
C THR A 107 -7.52 1.39 12.55
N PHE A 108 -6.56 1.70 13.39
CA PHE A 108 -5.91 0.73 14.28
C PHE A 108 -6.62 0.67 15.64
N LYS A 109 -6.90 -0.55 16.10
CA LYS A 109 -7.51 -0.78 17.43
C LYS A 109 -6.51 -0.64 18.56
N ASN A 110 -5.25 -0.96 18.27
CA ASN A 110 -4.16 -0.91 19.24
C ASN A 110 -3.05 0.02 18.70
N PRO A 111 -2.59 1.01 19.50
CA PRO A 111 -1.48 1.88 19.12
C PRO A 111 -0.15 1.14 18.83
N MET A 112 -0.03 -0.10 19.31
CA MET A 112 1.15 -0.96 19.10
C MET A 112 1.03 -1.82 17.85
N ASP A 113 -0.07 -1.73 17.09
CA ASP A 113 -0.24 -2.49 15.86
C ASP A 113 0.90 -2.19 14.87
N LYS A 114 1.47 -3.26 14.31
CA LYS A 114 2.50 -3.21 13.29
C LYS A 114 1.83 -3.41 11.93
N PRO A 115 1.56 -2.35 11.16
CA PRO A 115 0.88 -2.52 9.88
C PRO A 115 1.77 -3.15 8.82
N VAL A 116 1.20 -4.09 8.07
CA VAL A 116 1.73 -4.60 6.80
C VAL A 116 0.72 -4.23 5.72
N PHE A 117 1.11 -3.40 4.77
CA PHE A 117 0.20 -2.90 3.77
C PHE A 117 0.12 -3.86 2.57
N SER A 118 -1.10 -4.09 2.12
CA SER A 118 -1.45 -4.91 0.96
C SER A 118 -2.44 -4.18 0.08
N CYS A 119 -2.66 -4.65 -1.13
CA CYS A 119 -3.73 -4.17 -2.00
C CYS A 119 -4.10 -5.20 -3.07
N GLY A 120 -4.27 -4.78 -4.31
CA GLY A 120 -4.48 -5.69 -5.45
C GLY A 120 -3.17 -6.31 -5.98
N SER A 121 -2.07 -5.55 -5.98
CA SER A 121 -0.77 -5.93 -6.58
C SER A 121 0.41 -5.10 -6.05
N GLY A 122 0.41 -4.75 -4.78
CA GLY A 122 1.48 -4.00 -4.13
C GLY A 122 1.47 -2.48 -4.36
N VAL A 123 0.91 -2.00 -5.48
CA VAL A 123 1.04 -0.59 -5.90
C VAL A 123 0.39 0.41 -4.93
N THR A 124 -0.91 0.26 -4.66
CA THR A 124 -1.63 1.18 -3.75
C THR A 124 -1.33 0.91 -2.28
N ALA A 125 -0.80 -0.25 -1.93
CA ALA A 125 -0.23 -0.54 -0.64
C ALA A 125 0.90 0.44 -0.29
N CYS A 126 1.76 0.76 -1.26
CA CYS A 126 2.84 1.74 -1.08
C CYS A 126 2.33 3.16 -0.79
N VAL A 127 1.14 3.52 -1.29
CA VAL A 127 0.52 4.82 -0.96
C VAL A 127 0.17 4.89 0.53
N LEU A 128 -0.45 3.84 1.08
CA LEU A 128 -0.75 3.78 2.51
C LEU A 128 0.52 3.74 3.36
N ALA A 129 1.50 2.95 2.95
CA ALA A 129 2.78 2.82 3.65
C ALA A 129 3.50 4.17 3.75
N LEU A 130 3.57 4.92 2.64
CA LEU A 130 4.15 6.26 2.63
C LEU A 130 3.32 7.23 3.48
N ALA A 131 1.99 7.22 3.38
CA ALA A 131 1.14 8.08 4.21
C ALA A 131 1.34 7.79 5.71
N TYR A 132 1.47 6.52 6.10
CA TYR A 132 1.73 6.15 7.49
C TYR A 132 3.11 6.59 7.97
N SER A 133 4.14 6.49 7.14
CA SER A 133 5.49 6.96 7.49
C SER A 133 5.57 8.48 7.66
N LEU A 134 4.68 9.26 7.06
CA LEU A 134 4.60 10.71 7.29
C LEU A 134 4.12 11.08 8.69
N VAL A 135 3.42 10.18 9.38
CA VAL A 135 2.86 10.42 10.71
C VAL A 135 3.53 9.57 11.80
N ASN A 136 4.36 8.63 11.42
CA ASN A 136 5.12 7.76 12.32
C ASN A 136 6.58 7.67 11.86
N ALA A 137 7.42 8.56 12.40
CA ALA A 137 8.83 8.65 12.02
C ALA A 137 9.66 7.39 12.32
N ASN A 138 9.20 6.55 13.24
CA ASN A 138 9.88 5.31 13.64
C ASN A 138 9.39 4.09 12.85
N TYR A 139 8.45 4.27 11.94
CA TYR A 139 7.90 3.17 11.15
C TYR A 139 8.71 2.97 9.86
N LEU A 140 9.20 1.75 9.70
CA LEU A 140 9.71 1.29 8.41
C LEU A 140 8.55 0.65 7.64
N PRO A 141 8.21 1.18 6.44
CA PRO A 141 7.06 0.70 5.68
C PRO A 141 7.24 -0.76 5.27
N VAL A 142 6.32 -1.61 5.70
CA VAL A 142 6.31 -3.04 5.36
C VAL A 142 5.17 -3.33 4.41
N ILE A 143 5.47 -4.04 3.33
CA ILE A 143 4.55 -4.35 2.24
C ILE A 143 4.42 -5.87 2.07
N TYR A 144 3.20 -6.35 1.87
CA TYR A 144 2.97 -7.63 1.23
C TYR A 144 2.86 -7.38 -0.28
N ASP A 145 3.96 -7.59 -1.01
CA ASP A 145 4.06 -7.24 -2.43
C ASP A 145 3.13 -8.08 -3.30
N GLY A 146 3.07 -9.40 -3.11
CA GLY A 146 2.16 -10.29 -3.82
C GLY A 146 0.69 -9.90 -3.71
N SER A 147 0.31 -9.33 -2.57
CA SER A 147 -1.02 -8.76 -2.35
C SER A 147 -2.16 -9.73 -2.72
N TRP A 148 -3.35 -9.20 -3.02
CA TRP A 148 -4.50 -10.04 -3.39
C TRP A 148 -4.29 -10.80 -4.71
N ALA A 149 -3.47 -10.29 -5.63
CA ALA A 149 -3.16 -10.98 -6.88
C ALA A 149 -2.48 -12.34 -6.65
N GLU A 150 -1.70 -12.46 -5.59
CA GLU A 150 -1.09 -13.73 -5.16
C GLU A 150 -2.02 -14.48 -4.20
N TYR A 151 -2.48 -13.82 -3.15
CA TYR A 151 -3.26 -14.46 -2.08
C TYR A 151 -4.62 -14.98 -2.56
N GLY A 152 -5.30 -14.24 -3.43
CA GLY A 152 -6.60 -14.58 -4.00
C GLY A 152 -6.56 -15.50 -5.20
N LYS A 153 -5.38 -15.94 -5.66
CA LYS A 153 -5.24 -16.82 -6.84
C LYS A 153 -5.92 -18.16 -6.59
N ILE A 154 -6.66 -18.64 -7.64
CA ILE A 154 -7.37 -19.92 -7.66
C ILE A 154 -6.49 -20.95 -8.38
#